data_0e09f5cf3b987b66b2f7c072c94fad6c
#
_entry.id   0e09f5cf3b987b66b2f7c072c94fad6c
#
_cell.length_a   1.000
_cell.length_b   1.000
_cell.length_c   1.000
_cell.angle_alpha   90.00
_cell.angle_beta   90.00
_cell.angle_gamma   90.00
#
_symmetry.space_group_name_H-M   'P 1'
#
loop_
_entity.id
_entity.type
_entity.pdbx_description
1 polymer ?
#
loop_
_entity_poly.entity_id
_entity_poly.type
_entity_poly.pdbx_seq_one_letter_code
_entity_poly.pdbx_strand_id
1 'polypeptide(L)'
;MKFNTISKNTNKFFRNLRYTLYIKYFLTDKKKIFETKNLSPLDNPLTISMNKFYSDKGDSNNTHNYTKLYDALFNSIKNNKLSIFEVGLGSVDENVNFHMKHSNKNYAPLASLKAWREYFINSEIYGADIDHKIIQNFEKIKTFQVDMMNRNSILEMWDKIEKKMDIIIDDGFHSFEANTTFFENSYGNLNYNGYYIIEDIHRKPSNIKKFYYFFKKRKINFQIIDLPHKNNINDNCLIIIKKNN
;
A
#
# COMPACT_ATOMS: atom_id res chain seq x y z
N MET A 1 -37.45 -6.58 9.57
CA MET A 1 -36.25 -6.01 8.90
C MET A 1 -35.30 -5.26 9.85
N LYS A 2 -35.75 -4.45 10.81
CA LYS A 2 -34.84 -3.66 11.71
C LYS A 2 -33.95 -4.50 12.66
N PHE A 3 -34.41 -5.63 13.17
CA PHE A 3 -33.63 -6.48 14.13
C PHE A 3 -32.36 -7.10 13.48
N ASN A 4 -32.41 -7.53 12.22
CA ASN A 4 -31.26 -8.11 11.53
C ASN A 4 -30.16 -7.07 11.22
N THR A 5 -30.51 -5.82 11.06
CA THR A 5 -29.55 -4.72 10.75
C THR A 5 -28.80 -4.31 12.02
N ILE A 6 -29.48 -4.26 13.17
CA ILE A 6 -28.85 -3.95 14.46
C ILE A 6 -27.85 -5.05 14.84
N SER A 7 -28.20 -6.32 14.71
CA SER A 7 -27.30 -7.45 15.00
C SER A 7 -26.05 -7.45 14.10
N LYS A 8 -26.19 -7.19 12.80
CA LYS A 8 -25.06 -7.08 11.86
C LYS A 8 -24.11 -5.94 12.19
N ASN A 9 -24.64 -4.77 12.55
CA ASN A 9 -23.84 -3.60 12.92
C ASN A 9 -23.11 -3.81 14.25
N THR A 10 -23.76 -4.42 15.23
CA THR A 10 -23.17 -4.76 16.52
C THR A 10 -22.03 -5.75 16.36
N ASN A 11 -22.23 -6.81 15.56
CA ASN A 11 -21.18 -7.79 15.25
C ASN A 11 -19.99 -7.14 14.49
N LYS A 12 -20.25 -6.21 13.58
CA LYS A 12 -19.22 -5.47 12.86
C LYS A 12 -18.40 -4.61 13.83
N PHE A 13 -19.04 -3.94 14.77
CA PHE A 13 -18.38 -3.09 15.78
C PHE A 13 -17.46 -3.92 16.67
N PHE A 14 -17.94 -5.03 17.25
CA PHE A 14 -17.14 -5.90 18.12
C PHE A 14 -15.97 -6.55 17.37
N ARG A 15 -16.16 -6.94 16.11
CA ARG A 15 -15.09 -7.47 15.27
C ARG A 15 -14.00 -6.42 15.03
N ASN A 16 -14.38 -5.20 14.71
CA ASN A 16 -13.45 -4.09 14.51
C ASN A 16 -12.65 -3.80 15.78
N LEU A 17 -13.34 -3.65 16.92
CA LEU A 17 -12.71 -3.45 18.23
C LEU A 17 -11.72 -4.58 18.56
N ARG A 18 -12.10 -5.83 18.35
CA ARG A 18 -11.24 -6.99 18.58
C ARG A 18 -9.98 -6.94 17.71
N TYR A 19 -10.12 -6.56 16.42
CA TYR A 19 -8.97 -6.44 15.53
C TYR A 19 -8.03 -5.33 15.99
N THR A 20 -8.57 -4.15 16.29
CA THR A 20 -7.77 -3.02 16.78
C THR A 20 -7.03 -3.36 18.08
N LEU A 21 -7.69 -3.97 19.05
CA LEU A 21 -7.06 -4.37 20.30
C LEU A 21 -5.97 -5.43 20.10
N TYR A 22 -6.20 -6.38 19.19
CA TYR A 22 -5.21 -7.39 18.87
C TYR A 22 -3.97 -6.78 18.20
N ILE A 23 -4.18 -5.95 17.19
CA ILE A 23 -3.08 -5.26 16.50
C ILE A 23 -2.31 -4.40 17.52
N LYS A 24 -3.00 -3.64 18.36
CA LYS A 24 -2.39 -2.80 19.40
C LYS A 24 -1.55 -3.62 20.39
N TYR A 25 -1.99 -4.82 20.76
CA TYR A 25 -1.24 -5.71 21.64
C TYR A 25 0.07 -6.19 21.02
N PHE A 26 0.07 -6.53 19.72
CA PHE A 26 1.28 -6.93 18.99
C PHE A 26 2.14 -5.76 18.53
N LEU A 27 1.58 -4.54 18.48
CA LEU A 27 2.30 -3.32 18.07
C LEU A 27 3.18 -2.71 19.17
N THR A 28 3.28 -3.32 20.34
CA THR A 28 4.07 -2.81 21.47
C THR A 28 5.59 -2.94 21.26
N ASP A 29 6.06 -3.14 20.04
CA ASP A 29 7.49 -3.15 19.75
C ASP A 29 8.11 -1.75 19.93
N LYS A 30 9.21 -1.70 20.66
CA LYS A 30 9.78 -0.51 21.31
C LYS A 30 10.32 0.55 20.35
N LYS A 31 10.44 0.28 19.05
CA LYS A 31 11.01 1.22 18.07
C LYS A 31 9.98 1.55 16.99
N LYS A 32 9.18 2.58 17.25
CA LYS A 32 8.21 3.07 16.26
C LYS A 32 8.94 3.76 15.11
N ILE A 33 8.49 3.48 13.90
CA ILE A 33 8.89 4.17 12.67
C ILE A 33 8.09 5.47 12.54
N PHE A 34 6.81 5.41 12.94
CA PHE A 34 5.87 6.53 12.83
C PHE A 34 4.93 6.60 14.05
N GLU A 35 4.63 7.81 14.50
CA GLU A 35 3.64 8.07 15.57
C GLU A 35 2.28 8.38 14.93
N THR A 36 1.30 7.49 15.11
CA THR A 36 -0.03 7.60 14.49
C THR A 36 -0.82 8.85 14.91
N LYS A 37 -0.44 9.52 16.01
CA LYS A 37 -0.99 10.83 16.38
C LYS A 37 -0.63 11.95 15.38
N ASN A 38 0.39 11.73 14.55
CA ASN A 38 0.91 12.69 13.56
C ASN A 38 0.34 12.44 12.16
N LEU A 39 -0.73 11.64 12.02
CA LEU A 39 -1.40 11.46 10.72
C LEU A 39 -1.90 12.81 10.19
N SER A 40 -1.70 13.03 8.90
CA SER A 40 -2.24 14.20 8.20
C SER A 40 -3.78 14.17 8.14
N PRO A 41 -4.44 15.31 8.03
CA PRO A 41 -5.88 15.37 7.75
C PRO A 41 -6.19 14.85 6.34
N LEU A 42 -7.46 14.58 6.03
CA LEU A 42 -7.88 14.07 4.70
C LEU A 42 -7.95 15.13 3.60
N ASP A 43 -7.84 16.40 3.91
CA ASP A 43 -7.77 17.52 2.96
C ASP A 43 -6.33 17.87 2.55
N ASN A 44 -5.38 16.97 2.80
CA ASN A 44 -3.98 17.14 2.42
C ASN A 44 -3.76 17.05 0.90
N PRO A 45 -2.65 17.60 0.39
CA PRO A 45 -2.36 17.64 -1.06
C PRO A 45 -2.37 16.28 -1.74
N LEU A 46 -1.90 15.23 -1.05
CA LEU A 46 -1.89 13.89 -1.62
C LEU A 46 -3.31 13.32 -1.76
N THR A 47 -4.18 13.55 -0.77
CA THR A 47 -5.59 13.14 -0.86
C THR A 47 -6.28 13.82 -2.04
N ILE A 48 -6.02 15.12 -2.24
CA ILE A 48 -6.59 15.88 -3.37
C ILE A 48 -6.13 15.24 -4.69
N SER A 49 -4.83 14.94 -4.83
CA SER A 49 -4.30 14.31 -6.03
C SER A 49 -4.85 12.90 -6.25
N MET A 50 -4.89 12.04 -5.23
CA MET A 50 -5.43 10.67 -5.34
C MET A 50 -6.92 10.71 -5.75
N ASN A 51 -7.72 11.59 -5.15
CA ASN A 51 -9.13 11.74 -5.49
C ASN A 51 -9.35 12.27 -6.91
N LYS A 52 -8.51 13.18 -7.38
CA LYS A 52 -8.54 13.72 -8.76
C LYS A 52 -8.40 12.62 -9.80
N PHE A 53 -7.56 11.63 -9.54
CA PHE A 53 -7.33 10.49 -10.45
C PHE A 53 -8.19 9.26 -10.10
N TYR A 54 -9.12 9.38 -9.16
CA TYR A 54 -10.01 8.28 -8.71
C TYR A 54 -9.28 7.08 -8.09
N SER A 55 -8.08 7.28 -7.54
CA SER A 55 -7.44 6.26 -6.74
C SER A 55 -8.19 6.08 -5.41
N ASP A 56 -8.34 4.85 -4.97
CA ASP A 56 -9.03 4.50 -3.73
C ASP A 56 -8.24 4.86 -2.46
N LYS A 57 -6.92 5.09 -2.58
CA LYS A 57 -6.03 5.51 -1.48
C LYS A 57 -6.44 6.83 -0.82
N GLY A 58 -7.21 7.67 -1.54
CA GLY A 58 -7.60 9.02 -1.13
C GLY A 58 -8.98 9.16 -0.49
N ASP A 59 -9.66 8.08 -0.11
CA ASP A 59 -11.03 8.07 0.44
C ASP A 59 -12.14 8.43 -0.59
N SER A 60 -11.84 8.62 -1.88
CA SER A 60 -12.86 8.91 -2.90
C SER A 60 -13.92 7.80 -3.01
N ASN A 61 -13.52 6.56 -2.76
CA ASN A 61 -14.40 5.39 -2.70
C ASN A 61 -14.94 5.14 -1.30
N ASN A 62 -14.56 5.98 -0.32
CA ASN A 62 -14.95 5.85 1.07
C ASN A 62 -14.61 4.46 1.67
N THR A 63 -13.45 3.92 1.29
CA THR A 63 -12.94 2.61 1.73
C THR A 63 -11.55 2.69 2.34
N HIS A 64 -10.65 3.50 1.78
CA HIS A 64 -9.29 3.68 2.28
C HIS A 64 -9.03 5.15 2.61
N ASN A 65 -8.05 5.41 3.46
CA ASN A 65 -7.62 6.74 3.85
C ASN A 65 -6.08 6.76 4.06
N TYR A 66 -5.36 6.02 3.21
CA TYR A 66 -3.92 5.83 3.30
C TYR A 66 -3.14 7.13 3.12
N THR A 67 -3.70 8.09 2.39
CA THR A 67 -3.09 9.41 2.18
C THR A 67 -2.82 10.16 3.48
N LYS A 68 -3.54 9.87 4.56
CA LYS A 68 -3.23 10.43 5.90
C LYS A 68 -1.85 10.03 6.39
N LEU A 69 -1.47 8.77 6.17
CA LEU A 69 -0.15 8.25 6.54
C LEU A 69 0.90 8.70 5.54
N TYR A 70 0.62 8.58 4.26
CA TYR A 70 1.56 8.92 3.21
C TYR A 70 1.95 10.38 3.20
N ASP A 71 0.99 11.29 3.33
CA ASP A 71 1.32 12.72 3.42
C ASP A 71 2.13 13.02 4.69
N ALA A 72 1.78 12.42 5.82
CA ALA A 72 2.53 12.60 7.06
C ALA A 72 3.98 12.06 6.97
N LEU A 73 4.22 10.99 6.18
CA LEU A 73 5.57 10.45 5.96
C LEU A 73 6.37 11.27 4.93
N PHE A 74 5.70 11.78 3.89
CA PHE A 74 6.39 12.22 2.67
C PHE A 74 6.29 13.71 2.37
N ASN A 75 5.40 14.47 3.04
CA ASN A 75 5.21 15.89 2.74
C ASN A 75 6.49 16.72 2.86
N SER A 76 7.36 16.40 3.82
CA SER A 76 8.64 17.10 4.00
C SER A 76 9.68 16.81 2.92
N ILE A 77 9.53 15.71 2.18
CA ILE A 77 10.48 15.27 1.14
C ILE A 77 9.88 15.28 -0.27
N LYS A 78 8.61 15.65 -0.44
CA LYS A 78 7.90 15.56 -1.74
C LYS A 78 8.52 16.36 -2.88
N ASN A 79 9.30 17.40 -2.55
CA ASN A 79 9.99 18.22 -3.53
C ASN A 79 11.40 17.72 -3.85
N ASN A 80 11.86 16.66 -3.22
CA ASN A 80 13.16 16.04 -3.50
C ASN A 80 13.11 15.26 -4.83
N LYS A 81 14.28 14.97 -5.39
CA LYS A 81 14.43 14.03 -6.51
C LYS A 81 14.47 12.61 -5.96
N LEU A 82 13.35 11.92 -5.98
CA LEU A 82 13.18 10.57 -5.48
C LEU A 82 12.88 9.59 -6.61
N SER A 83 13.07 8.31 -6.34
CA SER A 83 12.61 7.19 -7.17
C SER A 83 11.56 6.41 -6.39
N ILE A 84 10.34 6.35 -6.91
CA ILE A 84 9.18 5.77 -6.23
C ILE A 84 8.64 4.65 -7.09
N PHE A 85 8.41 3.49 -6.47
CA PHE A 85 7.89 2.30 -7.13
C PHE A 85 6.61 1.82 -6.46
N GLU A 86 5.62 1.41 -7.26
CA GLU A 86 4.40 0.76 -6.80
C GLU A 86 4.12 -0.49 -7.63
N VAL A 87 3.86 -1.63 -6.98
CA VAL A 87 3.31 -2.83 -7.61
C VAL A 87 1.83 -2.91 -7.32
N GLY A 88 1.03 -3.30 -8.34
CA GLY A 88 -0.43 -3.27 -8.29
C GLY A 88 -0.96 -1.94 -8.80
N LEU A 89 -1.20 -1.86 -10.11
CA LEU A 89 -1.60 -0.62 -10.79
C LEU A 89 -3.09 -0.60 -11.11
N GLY A 90 -3.79 -1.68 -10.74
CA GLY A 90 -5.21 -1.87 -10.90
C GLY A 90 -5.64 -2.15 -12.34
N SER A 91 -6.07 -3.36 -12.60
CA SER A 91 -6.64 -3.74 -13.89
C SER A 91 -8.16 -3.52 -13.95
N VAL A 92 -8.69 -3.32 -15.13
CA VAL A 92 -10.12 -3.39 -15.47
C VAL A 92 -10.46 -4.62 -16.30
N ASP A 93 -9.49 -5.48 -16.61
CA ASP A 93 -9.70 -6.75 -17.31
C ASP A 93 -10.34 -7.77 -16.38
N GLU A 94 -11.49 -8.29 -16.76
CA GLU A 94 -12.24 -9.31 -15.98
C GLU A 94 -11.49 -10.64 -15.85
N ASN A 95 -10.51 -10.90 -16.72
CA ASN A 95 -9.65 -12.08 -16.63
C ASN A 95 -8.52 -11.95 -15.63
N VAL A 96 -8.30 -10.76 -15.08
CA VAL A 96 -7.31 -10.51 -14.02
C VAL A 96 -8.00 -10.62 -12.67
N ASN A 97 -7.46 -11.46 -11.79
CA ASN A 97 -7.94 -11.52 -10.42
C ASN A 97 -7.75 -10.16 -9.73
N PHE A 98 -8.74 -9.76 -8.92
CA PHE A 98 -8.74 -8.48 -8.19
C PHE A 98 -8.72 -7.25 -9.11
N HIS A 99 -9.45 -7.30 -10.23
CA HIS A 99 -9.65 -6.12 -11.08
C HIS A 99 -10.50 -5.05 -10.37
N MET A 100 -10.24 -3.79 -10.70
CA MET A 100 -10.84 -2.60 -10.06
C MET A 100 -12.15 -2.12 -10.72
N LYS A 101 -12.74 -2.91 -11.60
CA LYS A 101 -13.95 -2.54 -12.39
C LYS A 101 -15.11 -2.02 -11.54
N HIS A 102 -15.26 -2.53 -10.31
CA HIS A 102 -16.37 -2.19 -9.42
C HIS A 102 -16.05 -1.10 -8.40
N SER A 103 -14.81 -0.62 -8.32
CA SER A 103 -14.40 0.33 -7.30
C SER A 103 -14.98 1.73 -7.54
N ASN A 104 -14.91 2.21 -8.77
CA ASN A 104 -15.47 3.47 -9.21
C ASN A 104 -15.67 3.44 -10.74
N LYS A 105 -16.83 3.93 -11.24
CA LYS A 105 -17.12 4.00 -12.68
C LYS A 105 -16.13 4.86 -13.49
N ASN A 106 -15.45 5.80 -12.83
CA ASN A 106 -14.46 6.69 -13.45
C ASN A 106 -13.01 6.19 -13.21
N TYR A 107 -12.87 5.05 -12.55
CA TYR A 107 -11.55 4.47 -12.30
C TYR A 107 -10.86 4.10 -13.62
N ALA A 108 -9.58 4.38 -13.69
CA ALA A 108 -8.70 3.93 -14.76
C ALA A 108 -7.40 3.38 -14.15
N PRO A 109 -6.81 2.33 -14.74
CA PRO A 109 -5.50 1.84 -14.31
C PRO A 109 -4.45 2.96 -14.25
N LEU A 110 -3.43 2.78 -13.41
CA LEU A 110 -2.37 3.76 -13.17
C LEU A 110 -2.84 5.04 -12.45
N ALA A 111 -4.01 5.04 -11.84
CA ALA A 111 -4.56 6.20 -11.13
C ALA A 111 -3.62 6.69 -10.03
N SER A 112 -3.10 5.78 -9.20
CA SER A 112 -2.14 6.09 -8.15
C SER A 112 -0.82 6.63 -8.67
N LEU A 113 -0.27 6.06 -9.76
CA LEU A 113 0.99 6.55 -10.34
C LEU A 113 0.88 7.98 -10.83
N LYS A 114 -0.26 8.36 -11.46
CA LYS A 114 -0.53 9.73 -11.87
C LYS A 114 -0.61 10.67 -10.68
N ALA A 115 -1.24 10.24 -9.59
CA ALA A 115 -1.32 11.00 -8.36
C ALA A 115 0.04 11.14 -7.68
N TRP A 116 0.83 10.08 -7.61
CA TRP A 116 2.21 10.15 -7.13
C TRP A 116 3.04 11.12 -7.96
N ARG A 117 2.90 11.09 -9.29
CA ARG A 117 3.63 11.99 -10.19
C ARG A 117 3.29 13.46 -9.94
N GLU A 118 2.02 13.78 -9.64
CA GLU A 118 1.58 15.13 -9.30
C GLU A 118 2.10 15.57 -7.94
N TYR A 119 2.08 14.66 -6.95
CA TYR A 119 2.53 14.96 -5.60
C TYR A 119 4.06 15.08 -5.48
N PHE A 120 4.81 14.18 -6.14
CA PHE A 120 6.27 14.15 -6.16
C PHE A 120 6.82 14.78 -7.44
N ILE A 121 6.66 16.09 -7.58
CA ILE A 121 6.89 16.82 -8.84
C ILE A 121 8.29 16.67 -9.45
N ASN A 122 9.32 16.45 -8.63
CA ASN A 122 10.72 16.34 -9.09
C ASN A 122 11.18 14.88 -9.23
N SER A 123 10.32 13.90 -8.95
CA SER A 123 10.68 12.49 -8.83
C SER A 123 10.39 11.70 -10.10
N GLU A 124 10.98 10.52 -10.21
CA GLU A 124 10.64 9.49 -11.20
C GLU A 124 9.72 8.45 -10.55
N ILE A 125 8.66 8.12 -11.25
CA ILE A 125 7.67 7.15 -10.77
C ILE A 125 7.81 5.87 -11.59
N TYR A 126 7.86 4.76 -10.90
CA TYR A 126 7.92 3.42 -11.47
C TYR A 126 6.71 2.62 -10.99
N GLY A 127 6.22 1.73 -11.83
CA GLY A 127 5.16 0.85 -11.42
C GLY A 127 5.22 -0.50 -12.11
N ALA A 128 4.58 -1.50 -11.55
CA ALA A 128 4.46 -2.80 -12.19
C ALA A 128 3.13 -3.49 -11.87
N ASP A 129 2.67 -4.28 -12.82
CA ASP A 129 1.45 -5.07 -12.68
C ASP A 129 1.58 -6.39 -13.46
N ILE A 130 0.73 -7.35 -13.13
CA ILE A 130 0.62 -8.61 -13.88
C ILE A 130 -0.09 -8.40 -15.22
N ASP A 131 -1.00 -7.43 -15.30
CA ASP A 131 -1.76 -7.12 -16.51
C ASP A 131 -0.89 -6.36 -17.52
N HIS A 132 -0.38 -7.07 -18.52
CA HIS A 132 0.43 -6.49 -19.58
C HIS A 132 -0.30 -5.41 -20.40
N LYS A 133 -1.65 -5.42 -20.44
CA LYS A 133 -2.46 -4.47 -21.22
C LYS A 133 -2.42 -3.04 -20.68
N ILE A 134 -2.09 -2.88 -19.39
CA ILE A 134 -2.01 -1.56 -18.77
C ILE A 134 -0.59 -1.00 -18.73
N ILE A 135 0.40 -1.79 -19.18
CA ILE A 135 1.81 -1.39 -19.16
C ILE A 135 2.04 -0.34 -20.26
N GLN A 136 2.36 0.87 -19.84
CA GLN A 136 2.62 2.01 -20.71
C GLN A 136 3.50 3.06 -20.04
N ASN A 137 4.36 3.71 -20.81
CA ASN A 137 5.27 4.74 -20.30
C ASN A 137 4.75 6.13 -20.63
N PHE A 138 4.92 7.04 -19.68
CA PHE A 138 4.65 8.46 -19.82
C PHE A 138 5.91 9.25 -19.43
N GLU A 139 5.87 10.58 -19.57
CA GLU A 139 6.94 11.41 -19.03
C GLU A 139 7.10 11.16 -17.52
N LYS A 140 8.31 10.73 -17.11
CA LYS A 140 8.68 10.42 -15.73
C LYS A 140 7.85 9.32 -15.02
N ILE A 141 7.05 8.55 -15.78
CA ILE A 141 6.38 7.35 -15.31
C ILE A 141 6.82 6.19 -16.21
N LYS A 142 7.41 5.16 -15.63
CA LYS A 142 7.80 3.91 -16.31
C LYS A 142 7.08 2.73 -15.70
N THR A 143 6.49 1.88 -16.53
CA THR A 143 5.78 0.70 -16.04
C THR A 143 6.34 -0.58 -16.63
N PHE A 144 6.21 -1.66 -15.85
CA PHE A 144 6.78 -2.98 -16.14
C PHE A 144 5.74 -4.07 -15.88
N GLN A 145 5.84 -5.16 -16.60
CA GLN A 145 5.07 -6.35 -16.28
C GLN A 145 5.79 -7.14 -15.19
N VAL A 146 5.06 -7.61 -14.17
CA VAL A 146 5.58 -8.47 -13.12
C VAL A 146 4.52 -9.43 -12.59
N ASP A 147 4.89 -10.68 -12.43
CA ASP A 147 4.18 -11.62 -11.57
C ASP A 147 4.86 -11.62 -10.18
N MET A 148 4.22 -11.01 -9.20
CA MET A 148 4.78 -10.89 -7.84
C MET A 148 4.86 -12.21 -7.07
N MET A 149 4.27 -13.29 -7.59
CA MET A 149 4.41 -14.65 -7.08
C MET A 149 5.62 -15.37 -7.69
N ASN A 150 6.19 -14.85 -8.78
CA ASN A 150 7.28 -15.46 -9.51
C ASN A 150 8.60 -14.72 -9.25
N ARG A 151 9.51 -15.37 -8.53
CA ARG A 151 10.82 -14.81 -8.21
C ARG A 151 11.58 -14.32 -9.45
N ASN A 152 11.63 -15.10 -10.52
CA ASN A 152 12.38 -14.74 -11.72
C ASN A 152 11.77 -13.51 -12.39
N SER A 153 10.43 -13.42 -12.49
CA SER A 153 9.75 -12.25 -13.01
C SER A 153 10.09 -10.98 -12.22
N ILE A 154 10.18 -11.07 -10.88
CA ILE A 154 10.55 -9.94 -10.02
C ILE A 154 12.01 -9.52 -10.29
N LEU A 155 12.94 -10.46 -10.37
CA LEU A 155 14.34 -10.16 -10.61
C LEU A 155 14.57 -9.54 -12.00
N GLU A 156 13.96 -10.10 -13.06
CA GLU A 156 14.02 -9.55 -14.42
C GLU A 156 13.43 -8.13 -14.49
N MET A 157 12.39 -7.84 -13.74
CA MET A 157 11.84 -6.48 -13.64
C MET A 157 12.86 -5.53 -13.02
N TRP A 158 13.51 -5.91 -11.90
CA TRP A 158 14.51 -5.07 -11.24
C TRP A 158 15.76 -4.87 -12.10
N ASP A 159 16.18 -5.89 -12.85
CA ASP A 159 17.28 -5.78 -13.80
C ASP A 159 17.00 -4.76 -14.92
N LYS A 160 15.72 -4.69 -15.40
CA LYS A 160 15.30 -3.68 -16.38
C LYS A 160 15.19 -2.26 -15.80
N ILE A 161 14.92 -2.14 -14.51
CA ILE A 161 14.81 -0.83 -13.83
C ILE A 161 16.20 -0.23 -13.59
N GLU A 162 17.21 -1.05 -13.28
CA GLU A 162 18.62 -0.66 -13.06
C GLU A 162 18.82 0.45 -12.02
N LYS A 163 17.87 0.61 -11.08
CA LYS A 163 17.87 1.70 -10.12
C LYS A 163 17.28 1.27 -8.78
N LYS A 164 17.84 1.78 -7.69
CA LYS A 164 17.25 1.64 -6.35
C LYS A 164 16.17 2.69 -6.12
N MET A 165 15.20 2.33 -5.30
CA MET A 165 14.05 3.15 -4.94
C MET A 165 14.19 3.78 -3.58
N ASP A 166 13.66 4.99 -3.41
CA ASP A 166 13.52 5.64 -2.12
C ASP A 166 12.23 5.23 -1.42
N ILE A 167 11.22 4.87 -2.21
CA ILE A 167 9.92 4.39 -1.74
C ILE A 167 9.49 3.21 -2.59
N ILE A 168 9.14 2.10 -1.95
CA ILE A 168 8.49 0.93 -2.58
C ILE A 168 7.13 0.72 -1.91
N ILE A 169 6.08 0.68 -2.71
CA ILE A 169 4.69 0.41 -2.28
C ILE A 169 4.26 -0.92 -2.89
N ASP A 170 3.84 -1.84 -2.04
CA ASP A 170 3.28 -3.14 -2.41
C ASP A 170 1.75 -3.08 -2.22
N ASP A 171 1.04 -2.85 -3.30
CA ASP A 171 -0.42 -2.78 -3.42
C ASP A 171 -0.94 -3.86 -4.41
N GLY A 172 -0.28 -5.01 -4.43
CA GLY A 172 -0.50 -6.05 -5.44
C GLY A 172 -1.59 -7.06 -5.09
N PHE A 173 -1.23 -8.33 -4.96
CA PHE A 173 -2.20 -9.44 -4.80
C PHE A 173 -2.77 -9.60 -3.38
N HIS A 174 -2.35 -8.83 -2.39
CA HIS A 174 -2.82 -8.79 -0.99
C HIS A 174 -2.83 -10.13 -0.25
N SER A 175 -2.05 -11.11 -0.71
CA SER A 175 -1.84 -12.36 0.03
C SER A 175 -0.52 -12.33 0.79
N PHE A 176 -0.46 -13.05 1.93
CA PHE A 176 0.78 -13.16 2.70
C PHE A 176 1.94 -13.69 1.84
N GLU A 177 1.67 -14.70 1.04
CA GLU A 177 2.64 -15.37 0.17
C GLU A 177 3.16 -14.40 -0.92
N ALA A 178 2.27 -13.66 -1.58
CA ALA A 178 2.65 -12.70 -2.62
C ALA A 178 3.46 -11.54 -2.05
N ASN A 179 2.96 -10.90 -0.98
CA ASN A 179 3.67 -9.78 -0.36
C ASN A 179 5.05 -10.19 0.17
N THR A 180 5.18 -11.39 0.75
CA THR A 180 6.49 -11.85 1.24
C THR A 180 7.44 -12.27 0.13
N THR A 181 6.96 -12.88 -0.95
CA THR A 181 7.76 -13.21 -2.12
C THR A 181 8.27 -11.93 -2.78
N PHE A 182 7.39 -10.95 -2.98
CA PHE A 182 7.78 -9.66 -3.56
C PHE A 182 8.76 -8.91 -2.65
N PHE A 183 8.51 -8.86 -1.34
CA PHE A 183 9.42 -8.24 -0.37
C PHE A 183 10.82 -8.84 -0.42
N GLU A 184 10.96 -10.16 -0.35
CA GLU A 184 12.26 -10.84 -0.31
C GLU A 184 13.11 -10.58 -1.56
N ASN A 185 12.47 -10.39 -2.71
CA ASN A 185 13.15 -10.16 -3.98
C ASN A 185 13.24 -8.66 -4.37
N SER A 186 12.65 -7.77 -3.58
CA SER A 186 12.62 -6.32 -3.85
C SER A 186 13.33 -5.47 -2.79
N TYR A 187 13.42 -5.95 -1.54
CA TYR A 187 14.01 -5.17 -0.44
C TYR A 187 15.47 -4.78 -0.66
N GLY A 188 16.22 -5.56 -1.44
CA GLY A 188 17.60 -5.23 -1.88
C GLY A 188 17.66 -3.94 -2.70
N ASN A 189 16.60 -3.66 -3.46
CA ASN A 189 16.47 -2.50 -4.34
C ASN A 189 15.91 -1.24 -3.63
N LEU A 190 15.68 -1.29 -2.32
CA LEU A 190 15.37 -0.11 -1.52
C LEU A 190 16.68 0.59 -1.10
N ASN A 191 16.72 1.91 -1.19
CA ASN A 191 17.81 2.74 -0.66
C ASN A 191 17.82 2.71 0.87
N TYR A 192 18.98 2.99 1.49
CA TYR A 192 19.04 3.27 2.91
C TYR A 192 18.20 4.52 3.24
N ASN A 193 17.55 4.53 4.38
CA ASN A 193 16.55 5.50 4.81
C ASN A 193 15.26 5.53 3.97
N GLY A 194 15.14 4.69 2.93
CA GLY A 194 13.93 4.50 2.14
C GLY A 194 12.82 3.77 2.89
N TYR A 195 11.62 3.84 2.34
CA TYR A 195 10.42 3.22 2.90
C TYR A 195 9.93 2.07 2.00
N TYR A 196 9.65 0.91 2.61
CA TYR A 196 8.89 -0.17 2.00
C TYR A 196 7.54 -0.26 2.71
N ILE A 197 6.46 -0.19 1.96
CA ILE A 197 5.10 -0.17 2.52
C ILE A 197 4.29 -1.26 1.85
N ILE A 198 3.57 -2.05 2.66
CA ILE A 198 2.64 -3.07 2.17
C ILE A 198 1.25 -2.61 2.56
N GLU A 199 0.37 -2.45 1.57
CA GLU A 199 -1.03 -2.07 1.72
C GLU A 199 -1.96 -3.27 1.93
N ASP A 200 -3.19 -2.99 2.27
CA ASP A 200 -4.33 -3.91 2.34
C ASP A 200 -4.07 -5.16 3.18
N ILE A 201 -3.35 -4.97 4.28
CA ILE A 201 -3.10 -6.05 5.22
C ILE A 201 -4.39 -6.43 5.91
N HIS A 202 -4.91 -7.62 5.60
CA HIS A 202 -6.12 -8.11 6.25
C HIS A 202 -5.94 -8.18 7.77
N ARG A 203 -6.79 -7.44 8.51
CA ARG A 203 -6.72 -7.21 9.97
C ARG A 203 -7.01 -8.43 10.83
N LYS A 204 -7.30 -9.59 10.21
CA LYS A 204 -7.54 -10.85 10.93
C LYS A 204 -6.30 -11.21 11.75
N PRO A 205 -6.47 -11.54 13.07
CA PRO A 205 -5.36 -11.84 13.95
C PRO A 205 -4.35 -12.86 13.43
N SER A 206 -4.82 -13.92 12.77
CA SER A 206 -3.95 -14.94 12.19
C SER A 206 -3.05 -14.41 11.08
N ASN A 207 -3.53 -13.45 10.26
CA ASN A 207 -2.77 -12.84 9.19
C ASN A 207 -1.72 -11.87 9.75
N ILE A 208 -2.13 -10.98 10.66
CA ILE A 208 -1.22 -10.07 11.36
C ILE A 208 -0.09 -10.83 12.03
N LYS A 209 -0.39 -11.96 12.66
CA LYS A 209 0.59 -12.83 13.31
C LYS A 209 1.62 -13.40 12.32
N LYS A 210 1.18 -13.81 11.11
CA LYS A 210 2.10 -14.30 10.06
C LYS A 210 3.13 -13.25 9.69
N PHE A 211 2.70 -12.02 9.36
CA PHE A 211 3.60 -10.92 9.02
C PHE A 211 4.52 -10.54 10.18
N TYR A 212 3.99 -10.46 11.40
CA TYR A 212 4.79 -10.16 12.57
C TYR A 212 5.98 -11.12 12.72
N TYR A 213 5.73 -12.44 12.69
CA TYR A 213 6.81 -13.41 12.82
C TYR A 213 7.72 -13.47 11.60
N PHE A 214 7.21 -13.23 10.42
CA PHE A 214 8.01 -13.14 9.20
C PHE A 214 9.11 -12.08 9.31
N PHE A 215 8.75 -10.86 9.70
CA PHE A 215 9.71 -9.76 9.82
C PHE A 215 10.59 -9.89 11.08
N LYS A 216 10.03 -10.36 12.19
CA LYS A 216 10.81 -10.62 13.42
C LYS A 216 11.94 -11.64 13.19
N LYS A 217 11.63 -12.76 12.54
CA LYS A 217 12.63 -13.79 12.23
C LYS A 217 13.78 -13.24 11.37
N ARG A 218 13.48 -12.28 10.50
CA ARG A 218 14.47 -11.63 9.62
C ARG A 218 15.17 -10.44 10.26
N LYS A 219 14.85 -10.11 11.50
CA LYS A 219 15.37 -8.93 12.23
C LYS A 219 15.11 -7.60 11.49
N ILE A 220 14.05 -7.55 10.70
CA ILE A 220 13.60 -6.34 10.02
C ILE A 220 12.85 -5.47 11.02
N ASN A 221 13.18 -4.17 11.07
CA ASN A 221 12.40 -3.20 11.82
C ASN A 221 11.17 -2.79 11.01
N PHE A 222 9.98 -3.09 11.50
CA PHE A 222 8.71 -2.82 10.85
C PHE A 222 7.69 -2.30 11.86
N GLN A 223 6.66 -1.65 11.35
CA GLN A 223 5.51 -1.23 12.14
C GLN A 223 4.22 -1.52 11.37
N ILE A 224 3.23 -2.06 12.06
CA ILE A 224 1.88 -2.24 11.52
C ILE A 224 1.08 -0.98 11.88
N ILE A 225 0.51 -0.34 10.89
CA ILE A 225 -0.33 0.86 11.02
C ILE A 225 -1.78 0.47 10.77
N ASP A 226 -2.56 0.47 11.82
CA ASP A 226 -4.01 0.26 11.75
C ASP A 226 -4.72 1.60 11.54
N LEU A 227 -5.43 1.74 10.41
CA LEU A 227 -6.21 2.92 10.05
C LEU A 227 -7.70 2.55 9.98
N PRO A 228 -8.38 2.35 11.12
CA PRO A 228 -9.77 1.88 11.11
C PRO A 228 -10.67 2.80 10.28
N HIS A 229 -11.42 2.23 9.34
CA HIS A 229 -12.36 2.94 8.51
C HIS A 229 -13.78 2.37 8.68
N LYS A 230 -14.81 3.25 8.75
CA LYS A 230 -16.21 2.83 9.01
C LYS A 230 -16.76 1.84 7.98
N ASN A 231 -16.35 1.99 6.73
CA ASN A 231 -16.82 1.16 5.62
C ASN A 231 -15.86 0.00 5.31
N ASN A 232 -14.57 0.14 5.61
CA ASN A 232 -13.58 -0.90 5.44
C ASN A 232 -12.97 -1.30 6.79
N ILE A 233 -13.51 -2.36 7.39
CA ILE A 233 -13.01 -2.91 8.66
C ILE A 233 -12.05 -4.07 8.45
N ASN A 234 -11.84 -4.54 7.24
CA ASN A 234 -11.16 -5.79 6.96
C ASN A 234 -9.66 -5.59 6.72
N ASP A 235 -9.26 -4.61 5.95
CA ASP A 235 -7.89 -4.50 5.42
C ASP A 235 -7.32 -3.07 5.37
N ASN A 236 -8.02 -2.05 5.88
CA ASN A 236 -7.45 -0.71 5.97
C ASN A 236 -6.30 -0.64 7.00
N CYS A 237 -5.24 -1.36 6.71
CA CYS A 237 -4.08 -1.61 7.55
C CYS A 237 -2.83 -1.78 6.67
N LEU A 238 -1.71 -1.18 7.09
CA LEU A 238 -0.47 -1.20 6.35
C LEU A 238 0.67 -1.75 7.22
N ILE A 239 1.71 -2.26 6.56
CA ILE A 239 3.00 -2.51 7.20
C ILE A 239 3.99 -1.52 6.62
N ILE A 240 4.66 -0.75 7.47
CA ILE A 240 5.73 0.15 7.08
C ILE A 240 7.08 -0.37 7.57
N ILE A 241 8.07 -0.26 6.73
CA ILE A 241 9.47 -0.61 7.00
C ILE A 241 10.31 0.57 6.58
N LYS A 242 11.22 1.01 7.44
CA LYS A 242 12.26 1.98 7.09
C LYS A 242 13.59 1.26 7.07
N LYS A 243 14.29 1.27 5.94
CA LYS A 243 15.58 0.61 5.80
C LYS A 243 16.65 1.42 6.52
N ASN A 244 17.18 0.87 7.59
CA ASN A 244 18.31 1.48 8.32
C ASN A 244 19.64 1.16 7.62
N ASN A 245 20.66 1.96 7.89
CA ASN A 245 22.05 1.70 7.51
C ASN A 245 22.57 0.42 8.17
#